data_4202ccbdc8f24aff2e4727a0fd8ac2e0
#
_entry.id   4202ccbdc8f24aff2e4727a0fd8ac2e0
#
_cell.length_a   1.000
_cell.length_b   1.000
_cell.length_c   1.000
_cell.angle_alpha   90.00
_cell.angle_beta   90.00
_cell.angle_gamma   90.00
#
_symmetry.space_group_name_H-M   'P 1'
#
loop_
_entity.id
_entity.type
_entity.pdbx_description
1 polymer ?
#
loop_
_entity_poly.entity_id
_entity_poly.type
_entity_poly.pdbx_seq_one_letter_code
_entity_poly.pdbx_strand_id
1 'polypeptide(L)'
;MTEQQDQPDADRPARAVQHGRLAPRSPIGFAARVVAMAAAVAVVGAGSVAAIASYQVVSQAKPPVSLAMPGTTAKAAPELTAQSGEVNMLLVATDTRDGQGAGFDDPVSRRASSGVGNNDTTLLVHISADHTNMAVVSFPRDLVIPIPACTNDSGSVTPATDAAMLNTALSRGGEKHGLGCVAKTISDLTGLQIPYAGMITFDGVVSMANAVGGVEVCLATPIVDTDVSPALDLPAGNQELSGAEAAAFLRSRHGVGDRSDLGRISNQQTFMSALARQTVSAGTLTNPARVLRLAETAAKHMTLSDTLADPTTLARMALAVQNVGLSQMVFVQYPVADDPADTNRVIVSEDAAAQLNAVLKANEPVVLGEDSLGRSAVKDPNASASPSTGTGSGSGSGSGSGSSGSGSPSGAPSSGSGSSSGGTSSGSASAPAGTPSAPRTSSAPLPDNVSGQSAATVTCAKRD
;
A
#
# COMPACT_ATOMS: atom_id res chain seq x y z
N MET A 1 -99.11 48.23 34.39
CA MET A 1 -98.05 49.21 34.42
C MET A 1 -97.25 48.98 35.65
N THR A 2 -96.14 48.20 35.48
CA THR A 2 -95.21 47.94 36.54
C THR A 2 -93.83 47.86 35.87
N GLU A 3 -93.12 48.92 36.10
CA GLU A 3 -91.75 49.17 35.69
C GLU A 3 -90.84 48.28 36.45
N GLN A 4 -90.07 47.38 35.80
CA GLN A 4 -89.09 46.49 36.46
C GLN A 4 -87.72 47.10 36.16
N GLN A 5 -87.13 47.66 37.20
CA GLN A 5 -85.82 48.22 37.16
C GLN A 5 -84.77 47.10 37.01
N ASP A 6 -83.95 47.27 35.99
CA ASP A 6 -82.81 46.43 35.68
C ASP A 6 -81.66 46.82 36.64
N GLN A 7 -81.21 45.92 37.47
CA GLN A 7 -80.13 46.08 38.39
C GLN A 7 -78.84 45.59 37.73
N PRO A 8 -77.73 46.34 37.65
CA PRO A 8 -76.52 45.87 37.02
C PRO A 8 -75.80 44.89 37.91
N ASP A 9 -75.53 43.76 37.35
CA ASP A 9 -74.78 42.64 37.92
C ASP A 9 -73.28 43.02 38.11
N ALA A 10 -72.94 43.49 39.32
CA ALA A 10 -71.59 43.90 39.71
C ALA A 10 -71.05 42.81 40.66
N ASP A 11 -70.57 41.68 40.12
CA ASP A 11 -69.54 40.85 40.79
C ASP A 11 -69.10 39.68 39.86
N ARG A 12 -68.35 40.04 38.83
CA ARG A 12 -67.49 39.05 38.15
C ARG A 12 -66.05 39.33 38.54
N PRO A 13 -65.39 38.46 39.33
CA PRO A 13 -63.97 38.65 39.63
C PRO A 13 -63.15 38.61 38.31
N ALA A 14 -62.37 39.64 38.06
CA ALA A 14 -61.43 39.73 36.96
C ALA A 14 -60.52 38.52 37.01
N ARG A 15 -60.57 37.65 35.97
CA ARG A 15 -59.56 36.59 35.78
C ARG A 15 -58.20 37.26 35.66
N ALA A 16 -57.38 37.16 36.68
CA ALA A 16 -56.00 37.51 36.63
C ALA A 16 -55.30 36.65 35.56
N VAL A 17 -54.81 37.27 34.52
CA VAL A 17 -53.96 36.61 33.51
C VAL A 17 -52.66 36.22 34.23
N GLN A 18 -52.53 34.95 34.59
CA GLN A 18 -51.25 34.43 35.09
C GLN A 18 -50.26 34.42 33.89
N HIS A 19 -49.40 35.43 33.84
CA HIS A 19 -48.22 35.37 32.98
C HIS A 19 -47.40 34.19 33.49
N GLY A 20 -47.41 33.05 32.76
CA GLY A 20 -46.61 31.90 33.02
C GLY A 20 -45.13 32.32 33.14
N ARG A 21 -44.55 32.21 34.32
CA ARG A 21 -43.10 32.34 34.50
C ARG A 21 -42.45 31.24 33.68
N LEU A 22 -41.74 31.63 32.60
CA LEU A 22 -40.84 30.71 31.90
C LEU A 22 -39.88 30.13 32.92
N ALA A 23 -39.87 28.81 33.10
CA ALA A 23 -38.96 28.12 33.99
C ALA A 23 -37.51 28.56 33.67
N PRO A 24 -36.71 28.88 34.70
CA PRO A 24 -35.33 29.33 34.45
C PRO A 24 -34.60 28.18 33.75
N ARG A 25 -34.13 28.52 32.54
CA ARG A 25 -33.34 27.57 31.74
C ARG A 25 -32.06 27.26 32.51
N SER A 26 -31.86 26.01 32.90
CA SER A 26 -30.62 25.53 33.53
C SER A 26 -29.44 25.92 32.60
N PRO A 27 -28.42 26.64 33.08
CA PRO A 27 -27.24 26.98 32.27
C PRO A 27 -26.52 25.77 31.75
N ILE A 28 -26.56 24.65 32.50
CA ILE A 28 -26.03 23.36 32.07
C ILE A 28 -26.83 22.78 30.89
N GLY A 29 -28.17 22.87 30.92
CA GLY A 29 -29.03 22.42 29.81
C GLY A 29 -28.85 23.26 28.54
N PHE A 30 -28.57 24.55 28.67
CA PHE A 30 -28.24 25.42 27.55
C PHE A 30 -26.87 25.08 26.96
N ALA A 31 -25.84 24.95 27.79
CA ALA A 31 -24.51 24.56 27.38
C ALA A 31 -24.50 23.17 26.67
N ALA A 32 -25.20 22.19 27.21
CA ALA A 32 -25.35 20.85 26.60
C ALA A 32 -25.99 20.93 25.20
N ARG A 33 -27.00 21.79 25.00
CA ARG A 33 -27.63 21.98 23.68
C ARG A 33 -26.68 22.66 22.68
N VAL A 34 -25.91 23.64 23.14
CA VAL A 34 -24.90 24.30 22.28
C VAL A 34 -23.83 23.31 21.85
N VAL A 35 -23.33 22.49 22.77
CA VAL A 35 -22.34 21.44 22.46
C VAL A 35 -22.94 20.38 21.51
N ALA A 36 -24.18 19.95 21.72
CA ALA A 36 -24.86 19.00 20.84
C ALA A 36 -25.08 19.59 19.43
N MET A 37 -25.45 20.86 19.32
CA MET A 37 -25.56 21.54 18.02
C MET A 37 -24.22 21.68 17.32
N ALA A 38 -23.17 22.06 18.06
CA ALA A 38 -21.81 22.16 17.52
C ALA A 38 -21.31 20.79 17.02
N ALA A 39 -21.57 19.72 17.79
CA ALA A 39 -21.25 18.36 17.40
C ALA A 39 -22.05 17.92 16.14
N ALA A 40 -23.36 18.23 16.08
CA ALA A 40 -24.17 17.93 14.89
C ALA A 40 -23.68 18.68 13.65
N VAL A 41 -23.33 19.97 13.77
CA VAL A 41 -22.74 20.76 12.68
C VAL A 41 -21.39 20.17 12.23
N ALA A 42 -20.55 19.76 13.18
CA ALA A 42 -19.27 19.13 12.87
C ALA A 42 -19.46 17.79 12.14
N VAL A 43 -20.41 16.97 12.57
CA VAL A 43 -20.72 15.66 11.90
C VAL A 43 -21.30 15.89 10.50
N VAL A 44 -22.24 16.82 10.34
CA VAL A 44 -22.81 17.15 9.02
C VAL A 44 -21.75 17.78 8.13
N GLY A 45 -20.92 18.67 8.65
CA GLY A 45 -19.80 19.28 7.91
C GLY A 45 -18.78 18.25 7.45
N ALA A 46 -18.35 17.34 8.33
CA ALA A 46 -17.43 16.27 7.99
C ALA A 46 -18.05 15.29 6.97
N GLY A 47 -19.31 14.92 7.15
CA GLY A 47 -20.06 14.08 6.21
C GLY A 47 -20.21 14.71 4.84
N SER A 48 -20.48 16.01 4.77
CA SER A 48 -20.60 16.75 3.51
C SER A 48 -19.25 16.84 2.78
N VAL A 49 -18.16 17.13 3.50
CA VAL A 49 -16.82 17.16 2.92
C VAL A 49 -16.43 15.78 2.39
N ALA A 50 -16.69 14.71 3.16
CA ALA A 50 -16.43 13.34 2.71
C ALA A 50 -17.23 12.97 1.47
N ALA A 51 -18.52 13.34 1.41
CA ALA A 51 -19.39 13.08 0.25
C ALA A 51 -18.93 13.84 -0.99
N ILE A 52 -18.58 15.13 -0.87
CA ILE A 52 -18.05 15.95 -1.98
C ILE A 52 -16.72 15.36 -2.46
N ALA A 53 -15.82 15.00 -1.55
CA ALA A 53 -14.53 14.40 -1.87
C ALA A 53 -14.71 13.07 -2.63
N SER A 54 -15.59 12.18 -2.14
CA SER A 54 -15.91 10.93 -2.83
C SER A 54 -16.50 11.16 -4.23
N TYR A 55 -17.40 12.15 -4.36
CA TYR A 55 -17.98 12.51 -5.65
C TYR A 55 -16.92 13.04 -6.64
N GLN A 56 -15.98 13.87 -6.17
CA GLN A 56 -14.89 14.39 -7.01
C GLN A 56 -13.99 13.25 -7.52
N VAL A 57 -13.60 12.32 -6.65
CA VAL A 57 -12.79 11.15 -7.04
C VAL A 57 -13.53 10.31 -8.10
N VAL A 58 -14.78 9.96 -7.83
CA VAL A 58 -15.58 9.11 -8.74
C VAL A 58 -15.89 9.81 -10.08
N SER A 59 -16.18 11.11 -10.06
CA SER A 59 -16.52 11.87 -11.27
C SER A 59 -15.35 12.06 -12.24
N GLN A 60 -14.10 11.95 -11.76
CA GLN A 60 -12.89 12.07 -12.55
C GLN A 60 -12.28 10.72 -12.92
N ALA A 61 -12.80 9.62 -12.34
CA ALA A 61 -12.28 8.29 -12.59
C ALA A 61 -12.49 7.86 -14.04
N LYS A 62 -11.48 7.22 -14.62
CA LYS A 62 -11.62 6.52 -15.89
C LYS A 62 -12.61 5.36 -15.72
N PRO A 63 -13.33 4.97 -16.77
CA PRO A 63 -14.18 3.77 -16.72
C PRO A 63 -13.35 2.57 -16.24
N PRO A 64 -13.84 1.82 -15.24
CA PRO A 64 -13.13 0.65 -14.75
C PRO A 64 -13.15 -0.48 -15.78
N VAL A 65 -12.17 -1.37 -15.69
CA VAL A 65 -12.06 -2.55 -16.55
C VAL A 65 -12.29 -3.84 -15.76
N SER A 66 -12.95 -4.82 -16.37
CA SER A 66 -13.11 -6.12 -15.73
C SER A 66 -11.86 -6.97 -15.90
N LEU A 67 -11.43 -7.62 -14.82
CA LEU A 67 -10.36 -8.62 -14.85
C LEU A 67 -10.85 -9.99 -15.32
N ALA A 68 -12.16 -10.20 -15.37
CA ALA A 68 -12.74 -11.43 -15.88
C ALA A 68 -12.47 -11.55 -17.38
N MET A 69 -11.90 -12.67 -17.79
CA MET A 69 -11.78 -13.00 -19.20
C MET A 69 -13.17 -13.42 -19.73
N PRO A 70 -13.56 -12.98 -20.95
CA PRO A 70 -14.82 -13.40 -21.54
C PRO A 70 -14.98 -14.92 -21.53
N GLY A 71 -16.14 -15.40 -21.06
CA GLY A 71 -16.41 -16.84 -20.91
C GLY A 71 -15.87 -17.49 -19.64
N THR A 72 -15.22 -16.74 -18.75
CA THR A 72 -14.81 -17.20 -17.42
C THR A 72 -15.61 -16.52 -16.33
N THR A 73 -15.91 -17.23 -15.25
CA THR A 73 -16.52 -16.62 -14.06
C THR A 73 -15.40 -15.99 -13.24
N ALA A 74 -15.49 -14.66 -13.02
CA ALA A 74 -14.60 -14.00 -12.07
C ALA A 74 -14.78 -14.61 -10.69
N LYS A 75 -13.69 -15.06 -10.08
CA LYS A 75 -13.73 -15.49 -8.68
C LYS A 75 -13.94 -14.24 -7.82
N ALA A 76 -14.89 -14.32 -6.89
CA ALA A 76 -15.14 -13.19 -5.98
C ALA A 76 -13.86 -12.79 -5.24
N ALA A 77 -13.66 -11.48 -5.10
CA ALA A 77 -12.57 -10.97 -4.28
C ALA A 77 -12.74 -11.47 -2.83
N PRO A 78 -11.64 -11.78 -2.12
CA PRO A 78 -11.69 -12.07 -0.70
C PRO A 78 -12.37 -10.94 0.07
N GLU A 79 -13.01 -11.27 1.19
CA GLU A 79 -13.59 -10.22 2.05
C GLU A 79 -12.45 -9.40 2.67
N LEU A 80 -12.43 -8.11 2.35
CA LEU A 80 -11.46 -7.15 2.86
C LEU A 80 -12.15 -6.25 3.91
N THR A 81 -11.60 -6.22 5.11
CA THR A 81 -11.99 -5.30 6.18
C THR A 81 -10.86 -4.30 6.45
N ALA A 82 -11.05 -3.39 7.38
CA ALA A 82 -9.97 -2.47 7.79
C ALA A 82 -8.82 -3.14 8.56
N GLN A 83 -9.02 -4.37 9.06
CA GLN A 83 -8.08 -5.06 9.96
C GLN A 83 -7.72 -6.48 9.49
N SER A 84 -8.37 -6.99 8.45
CA SER A 84 -8.11 -8.34 7.95
C SER A 84 -8.60 -8.50 6.52
N GLY A 85 -8.03 -9.45 5.84
CA GLY A 85 -8.30 -9.83 4.46
C GLY A 85 -7.07 -9.69 3.58
N GLU A 86 -6.74 -10.74 2.87
CA GLU A 86 -5.59 -10.76 1.94
C GLU A 86 -5.81 -9.77 0.79
N VAL A 87 -4.77 -9.01 0.48
CA VAL A 87 -4.76 -8.13 -0.70
C VAL A 87 -3.69 -8.59 -1.68
N ASN A 88 -4.12 -9.00 -2.86
CA ASN A 88 -3.26 -9.21 -4.02
C ASN A 88 -3.66 -8.21 -5.09
N MET A 89 -2.86 -7.17 -5.27
CA MET A 89 -3.11 -6.09 -6.21
C MET A 89 -2.00 -6.02 -7.25
N LEU A 90 -2.39 -6.13 -8.52
CA LEU A 90 -1.46 -5.96 -9.63
C LEU A 90 -1.38 -4.50 -10.06
N LEU A 91 -0.18 -3.97 -10.17
CA LEU A 91 0.09 -2.65 -10.72
C LEU A 91 0.92 -2.80 -12.01
N VAL A 92 0.42 -2.23 -13.09
CA VAL A 92 1.03 -2.29 -14.41
C VAL A 92 1.35 -0.88 -14.89
N ALA A 93 2.60 -0.64 -15.29
CA ALA A 93 2.93 0.56 -16.04
C ALA A 93 3.11 0.22 -17.52
N THR A 94 2.37 0.94 -18.37
CA THR A 94 2.41 0.74 -19.82
C THR A 94 3.36 1.73 -20.50
N ASP A 95 4.00 1.27 -21.56
CA ASP A 95 4.87 2.08 -22.41
C ASP A 95 4.13 2.80 -23.54
N THR A 96 2.78 2.77 -23.56
CA THR A 96 1.99 3.45 -24.59
C THR A 96 2.43 4.90 -24.76
N ARG A 97 2.46 5.35 -26.01
CA ARG A 97 2.75 6.76 -26.37
C ARG A 97 1.48 7.51 -26.74
N ASP A 98 0.37 6.80 -26.89
CA ASP A 98 -0.91 7.41 -27.22
C ASP A 98 -1.45 8.23 -26.05
N GLY A 99 -1.83 9.49 -26.32
CA GLY A 99 -2.38 10.39 -25.31
C GLY A 99 -1.39 10.82 -24.22
N GLN A 100 -0.10 10.60 -24.42
CA GLN A 100 0.93 11.10 -23.53
C GLN A 100 1.28 12.55 -23.91
N GLY A 101 1.63 13.38 -22.90
CA GLY A 101 1.92 14.80 -23.09
C GLY A 101 3.17 15.09 -23.94
N ALA A 102 3.55 16.37 -23.96
CA ALA A 102 4.68 16.86 -24.75
C ALA A 102 5.98 16.08 -24.48
N GLY A 103 6.60 15.56 -25.54
CA GLY A 103 7.81 14.72 -25.48
C GLY A 103 7.55 13.26 -25.87
N PHE A 104 6.29 12.83 -25.95
CA PHE A 104 5.93 11.47 -26.37
C PHE A 104 4.93 11.45 -27.53
N ASP A 105 4.32 12.59 -27.88
CA ASP A 105 3.24 12.69 -28.87
C ASP A 105 3.73 12.95 -30.29
N ASP A 106 4.99 12.65 -30.59
CA ASP A 106 5.51 12.72 -31.97
C ASP A 106 5.18 11.44 -32.76
N PRO A 107 5.07 11.51 -34.09
CA PRO A 107 4.68 10.35 -34.91
C PRO A 107 5.66 9.16 -34.85
N VAL A 108 6.93 9.38 -34.52
CA VAL A 108 7.93 8.30 -34.40
C VAL A 108 7.71 7.56 -33.06
N SER A 109 7.57 8.28 -31.97
CA SER A 109 7.29 7.72 -30.66
C SER A 109 5.99 6.93 -30.66
N ARG A 110 4.92 7.46 -31.27
CA ARG A 110 3.62 6.75 -31.38
C ARG A 110 3.69 5.47 -32.23
N ARG A 111 4.58 5.41 -33.23
CA ARG A 111 4.80 4.16 -33.99
C ARG A 111 5.55 3.10 -33.19
N ALA A 112 6.36 3.52 -32.21
CA ALA A 112 7.12 2.61 -31.37
C ALA A 112 6.21 1.86 -30.38
N SER A 113 5.17 2.54 -29.85
CA SER A 113 4.20 1.92 -28.95
C SER A 113 2.87 2.68 -29.03
N SER A 114 1.83 2.03 -29.55
CA SER A 114 0.48 2.56 -29.74
C SER A 114 -0.56 1.63 -29.12
N GLY A 115 -1.81 2.10 -29.03
CA GLY A 115 -2.90 1.39 -28.34
C GLY A 115 -2.62 1.28 -26.85
N VAL A 116 -2.86 0.12 -26.25
CA VAL A 116 -2.60 -0.09 -24.82
C VAL A 116 -1.10 -0.15 -24.50
N GLY A 117 -0.24 -0.39 -25.49
CA GLY A 117 1.20 -0.60 -25.32
C GLY A 117 1.54 -1.95 -24.70
N ASN A 118 2.76 -2.07 -24.19
CA ASN A 118 3.27 -3.22 -23.47
C ASN A 118 3.36 -2.93 -21.97
N ASN A 119 3.33 -3.95 -21.12
CA ASN A 119 3.56 -3.76 -19.70
C ASN A 119 5.05 -3.74 -19.39
N ASP A 120 5.61 -2.54 -19.32
CA ASP A 120 7.04 -2.30 -19.06
C ASP A 120 7.41 -2.46 -17.58
N THR A 121 6.44 -2.31 -16.68
CA THR A 121 6.59 -2.59 -15.25
C THR A 121 5.37 -3.38 -14.78
N THR A 122 5.62 -4.47 -14.10
CA THR A 122 4.58 -5.32 -13.51
C THR A 122 4.94 -5.58 -12.06
N LEU A 123 4.11 -5.10 -11.14
CA LEU A 123 4.27 -5.22 -9.69
C LEU A 123 3.07 -5.96 -9.11
N LEU A 124 3.31 -6.93 -8.25
CA LEU A 124 2.28 -7.54 -7.41
C LEU A 124 2.47 -7.05 -5.97
N VAL A 125 1.51 -6.30 -5.47
CA VAL A 125 1.43 -5.90 -4.06
C VAL A 125 0.63 -6.96 -3.32
N HIS A 126 1.29 -7.68 -2.43
CA HIS A 126 0.71 -8.66 -1.54
C HIS A 126 0.72 -8.11 -0.12
N ILE A 127 -0.45 -8.03 0.53
CA ILE A 127 -0.59 -7.73 1.96
C ILE A 127 -1.20 -8.95 2.62
N SER A 128 -0.55 -9.43 3.68
CA SER A 128 -1.01 -10.61 4.42
C SER A 128 -2.42 -10.43 4.97
N ALA A 129 -3.13 -11.53 5.14
CA ALA A 129 -4.53 -11.53 5.60
C ALA A 129 -4.75 -10.84 6.96
N ASP A 130 -3.73 -10.72 7.78
CA ASP A 130 -3.75 -10.04 9.08
C ASP A 130 -3.12 -8.64 9.06
N HIS A 131 -2.75 -8.14 7.87
CA HIS A 131 -2.14 -6.84 7.62
C HIS A 131 -0.86 -6.58 8.44
N THR A 132 -0.10 -7.63 8.74
CA THR A 132 1.16 -7.50 9.50
C THR A 132 2.39 -7.38 8.62
N ASN A 133 2.32 -7.84 7.36
CA ASN A 133 3.43 -7.77 6.42
C ASN A 133 2.94 -7.46 4.99
N MET A 134 3.84 -6.92 4.20
CA MET A 134 3.59 -6.58 2.80
C MET A 134 4.82 -6.91 1.95
N ALA A 135 4.60 -7.56 0.83
CA ALA A 135 5.61 -7.77 -0.21
C ALA A 135 5.19 -7.09 -1.51
N VAL A 136 6.12 -6.36 -2.13
CA VAL A 136 5.97 -5.82 -3.48
C VAL A 136 6.89 -6.59 -4.39
N VAL A 137 6.32 -7.48 -5.20
CA VAL A 137 7.06 -8.36 -6.11
C VAL A 137 7.13 -7.71 -7.49
N SER A 138 8.36 -7.44 -7.96
CA SER A 138 8.62 -6.87 -9.28
C SER A 138 8.93 -8.00 -10.27
N PHE A 139 8.18 -8.08 -11.36
CA PHE A 139 8.41 -9.07 -12.43
C PHE A 139 9.18 -8.41 -13.58
N PRO A 140 10.33 -8.97 -13.98
CA PRO A 140 11.06 -8.46 -15.15
C PRO A 140 10.18 -8.51 -16.40
N ARG A 141 10.22 -7.45 -17.20
CA ARG A 141 9.40 -7.36 -18.43
C ARG A 141 9.85 -8.36 -19.51
N ASP A 142 11.15 -8.70 -19.50
CA ASP A 142 11.77 -9.61 -20.43
C ASP A 142 11.75 -11.08 -19.93
N LEU A 143 10.96 -11.35 -18.86
CA LEU A 143 10.73 -12.69 -18.33
C LEU A 143 9.93 -13.53 -19.32
N VAL A 144 10.50 -14.67 -19.73
CA VAL A 144 9.87 -15.63 -20.66
C VAL A 144 9.06 -16.65 -19.85
N ILE A 145 7.75 -16.63 -20.06
CA ILE A 145 6.78 -17.50 -19.36
C ILE A 145 5.62 -17.91 -20.28
N PRO A 146 4.83 -18.92 -19.90
CA PRO A 146 3.55 -19.17 -20.54
C PRO A 146 2.60 -17.99 -20.36
N ILE A 147 1.92 -17.60 -21.45
CA ILE A 147 0.84 -16.61 -21.39
C ILE A 147 -0.44 -17.29 -21.84
N PRO A 148 -1.54 -17.22 -21.05
CA PRO A 148 -2.80 -17.87 -21.38
C PRO A 148 -3.44 -17.25 -22.63
N ALA A 149 -4.46 -17.91 -23.15
CA ALA A 149 -5.30 -17.33 -24.20
C ALA A 149 -6.00 -16.08 -23.66
N CYS A 150 -5.91 -14.98 -24.41
CA CYS A 150 -6.46 -13.69 -24.03
C CYS A 150 -7.45 -13.20 -25.09
N THR A 151 -8.61 -12.71 -24.66
CA THR A 151 -9.57 -12.06 -25.57
C THR A 151 -9.13 -10.60 -25.79
N ASN A 152 -9.07 -10.18 -27.04
CA ASN A 152 -8.75 -8.80 -27.39
C ASN A 152 -10.00 -7.91 -27.50
N ASP A 153 -9.83 -6.63 -27.79
CA ASP A 153 -10.93 -5.64 -27.86
C ASP A 153 -11.95 -5.94 -28.97
N SER A 154 -11.59 -6.69 -30.00
CA SER A 154 -12.50 -7.12 -31.07
C SER A 154 -13.32 -8.36 -30.70
N GLY A 155 -13.08 -8.95 -29.54
CA GLY A 155 -13.68 -10.22 -29.11
C GLY A 155 -12.97 -11.45 -29.67
N SER A 156 -11.90 -11.28 -30.44
CA SER A 156 -11.09 -12.40 -30.92
C SER A 156 -10.15 -12.90 -29.82
N VAL A 157 -9.89 -14.21 -29.82
CA VAL A 157 -9.00 -14.83 -28.85
C VAL A 157 -7.59 -14.92 -29.43
N THR A 158 -6.63 -14.25 -28.78
CA THR A 158 -5.20 -14.45 -29.00
C THR A 158 -4.84 -15.79 -28.33
N PRO A 159 -4.30 -16.76 -29.08
CA PRO A 159 -4.02 -18.11 -28.54
C PRO A 159 -3.02 -18.07 -27.37
N ALA A 160 -3.11 -19.03 -26.47
CA ALA A 160 -2.07 -19.26 -25.47
C ALA A 160 -0.72 -19.54 -26.12
N THR A 161 0.34 -19.24 -25.40
CA THR A 161 1.73 -19.55 -25.80
C THR A 161 2.49 -20.11 -24.60
N ASP A 162 3.33 -21.10 -24.84
CA ASP A 162 4.12 -21.73 -23.79
C ASP A 162 5.34 -20.87 -23.39
N ALA A 163 5.79 -19.98 -24.26
CA ALA A 163 6.93 -19.10 -24.02
C ALA A 163 6.77 -17.77 -24.76
N ALA A 164 6.60 -16.70 -23.99
CA ALA A 164 6.64 -15.33 -24.51
C ALA A 164 7.12 -14.38 -23.42
N MET A 165 7.66 -13.22 -23.81
CA MET A 165 8.01 -12.19 -22.86
C MET A 165 6.76 -11.66 -22.15
N LEU A 166 6.84 -11.52 -20.82
CA LEU A 166 5.73 -11.03 -19.99
C LEU A 166 5.20 -9.66 -20.47
N ASN A 167 6.06 -8.77 -20.94
CA ASN A 167 5.66 -7.44 -21.40
C ASN A 167 4.63 -7.46 -22.54
N THR A 168 4.50 -8.57 -23.27
CA THR A 168 3.52 -8.72 -24.36
C THR A 168 2.12 -9.10 -23.86
N ALA A 169 1.95 -9.46 -22.60
CA ALA A 169 0.68 -9.92 -22.07
C ALA A 169 -0.42 -8.83 -22.15
N LEU A 170 -0.05 -7.56 -21.90
CA LEU A 170 -0.99 -6.44 -21.94
C LEU A 170 -1.55 -6.24 -23.36
N SER A 171 -0.69 -6.16 -24.36
CA SER A 171 -1.08 -5.93 -25.76
C SER A 171 -1.90 -7.09 -26.36
N ARG A 172 -1.75 -8.31 -25.85
CA ARG A 172 -2.55 -9.50 -26.27
C ARG A 172 -4.05 -9.35 -25.94
N GLY A 173 -4.38 -8.65 -24.83
CA GLY A 173 -5.77 -8.40 -24.42
C GLY A 173 -6.32 -7.06 -24.87
N GLY A 174 -5.46 -6.11 -25.30
CA GLY A 174 -5.87 -4.79 -25.73
C GLY A 174 -6.27 -3.87 -24.58
N GLU A 175 -7.01 -2.81 -24.87
CA GLU A 175 -7.38 -1.77 -23.89
C GLU A 175 -8.38 -2.28 -22.83
N LYS A 176 -9.32 -3.13 -23.24
CA LYS A 176 -10.41 -3.60 -22.36
C LYS A 176 -10.04 -4.83 -21.53
N HIS A 177 -9.23 -5.72 -22.09
CA HIS A 177 -8.95 -7.02 -21.49
C HIS A 177 -7.47 -7.24 -21.18
N GLY A 178 -6.58 -6.32 -21.60
CA GLY A 178 -5.14 -6.45 -21.40
C GLY A 178 -4.74 -6.58 -19.94
N LEU A 179 -5.32 -5.73 -19.06
CA LEU A 179 -5.05 -5.79 -17.64
C LEU A 179 -5.50 -7.15 -17.03
N GLY A 180 -6.62 -7.70 -17.49
CA GLY A 180 -7.07 -9.04 -17.12
C GLY A 180 -6.15 -10.15 -17.64
N CYS A 181 -5.59 -9.98 -18.85
CA CYS A 181 -4.62 -10.92 -19.41
C CYS A 181 -3.32 -10.95 -18.57
N VAL A 182 -2.77 -9.79 -18.17
CA VAL A 182 -1.61 -9.73 -17.27
C VAL A 182 -1.95 -10.33 -15.91
N ALA A 183 -3.10 -9.98 -15.33
CA ALA A 183 -3.53 -10.52 -14.03
C ALA A 183 -3.65 -12.05 -14.05
N LYS A 184 -4.24 -12.61 -15.11
CA LYS A 184 -4.32 -14.07 -15.29
C LYS A 184 -2.95 -14.71 -15.45
N THR A 185 -2.05 -14.09 -16.23
CA THR A 185 -0.68 -14.57 -16.43
C THR A 185 0.08 -14.64 -15.10
N ILE A 186 0.03 -13.57 -14.30
CA ILE A 186 0.70 -13.56 -13.00
C ILE A 186 0.01 -14.47 -11.98
N SER A 187 -1.32 -14.60 -12.05
CA SER A 187 -2.06 -15.56 -11.22
C SER A 187 -1.66 -17.00 -11.52
N ASP A 188 -1.49 -17.35 -12.79
CA ASP A 188 -1.05 -18.71 -13.19
C ASP A 188 0.39 -18.97 -12.76
N LEU A 189 1.28 -17.98 -12.86
CA LEU A 189 2.68 -18.07 -12.47
C LEU A 189 2.85 -18.22 -10.95
N THR A 190 2.11 -17.45 -10.16
CA THR A 190 2.28 -17.40 -8.71
C THR A 190 1.34 -18.35 -7.97
N GLY A 191 0.22 -18.70 -8.59
CA GLY A 191 -0.89 -19.43 -7.99
C GLY A 191 -1.69 -18.61 -6.96
N LEU A 192 -1.50 -17.27 -6.94
CA LEU A 192 -2.27 -16.33 -6.13
C LEU A 192 -3.51 -15.87 -6.90
N GLN A 193 -4.59 -15.62 -6.18
CA GLN A 193 -5.74 -14.95 -6.77
C GLN A 193 -5.48 -13.44 -6.81
N ILE A 194 -5.66 -12.79 -7.96
CA ILE A 194 -5.43 -11.36 -8.16
C ILE A 194 -6.77 -10.67 -8.49
N PRO A 195 -7.54 -10.27 -7.48
CA PRO A 195 -8.83 -9.64 -7.68
C PRO A 195 -8.75 -8.14 -7.96
N TYR A 196 -7.61 -7.51 -7.71
CA TYR A 196 -7.42 -6.08 -7.82
C TYR A 196 -6.30 -5.74 -8.80
N ALA A 197 -6.54 -4.79 -9.69
CA ALA A 197 -5.49 -4.34 -10.59
C ALA A 197 -5.66 -2.87 -10.98
N GLY A 198 -4.52 -2.22 -11.25
CA GLY A 198 -4.44 -0.86 -11.75
C GLY A 198 -3.38 -0.74 -12.83
N MET A 199 -3.66 0.06 -13.86
CA MET A 199 -2.74 0.38 -14.92
C MET A 199 -2.47 1.88 -14.96
N ILE A 200 -1.20 2.27 -15.08
CA ILE A 200 -0.74 3.65 -15.12
C ILE A 200 0.11 3.90 -16.37
N THR A 201 0.01 5.10 -16.92
CA THR A 201 0.84 5.58 -18.02
C THR A 201 1.99 6.43 -17.50
N PHE A 202 2.92 6.85 -18.38
CA PHE A 202 4.03 7.73 -17.99
C PHE A 202 3.54 9.07 -17.40
N ASP A 203 2.55 9.71 -18.04
CA ASP A 203 1.94 10.95 -17.51
C ASP A 203 1.27 10.71 -16.14
N GLY A 204 0.73 9.52 -15.95
CA GLY A 204 0.20 9.11 -14.66
C GLY A 204 1.27 9.04 -13.58
N VAL A 205 2.45 8.47 -13.90
CA VAL A 205 3.59 8.41 -12.98
C VAL A 205 4.08 9.81 -12.63
N VAL A 206 4.22 10.70 -13.63
CA VAL A 206 4.55 12.12 -13.43
C VAL A 206 3.57 12.80 -12.48
N SER A 207 2.27 12.60 -12.72
CA SER A 207 1.20 13.20 -11.92
C SER A 207 1.20 12.65 -10.48
N MET A 208 1.44 11.35 -10.30
CA MET A 208 1.52 10.74 -8.96
C MET A 208 2.75 11.24 -8.19
N ALA A 209 3.92 11.33 -8.83
CA ALA A 209 5.13 11.88 -8.20
C ALA A 209 4.91 13.32 -7.72
N ASN A 210 4.25 14.15 -8.54
CA ASN A 210 3.87 15.52 -8.16
C ASN A 210 2.86 15.55 -7.00
N ALA A 211 1.88 14.62 -6.99
CA ALA A 211 0.86 14.58 -5.94
C ALA A 211 1.44 14.19 -4.57
N VAL A 212 2.49 13.37 -4.55
CA VAL A 212 3.26 13.02 -3.35
C VAL A 212 4.10 14.21 -2.88
N GLY A 213 4.50 15.12 -3.78
CA GLY A 213 5.34 16.28 -3.49
C GLY A 213 6.84 16.02 -3.69
N GLY A 214 7.18 15.04 -4.56
CA GLY A 214 8.56 14.57 -4.78
C GLY A 214 8.94 13.43 -3.86
N VAL A 215 10.03 12.74 -4.18
CA VAL A 215 10.60 11.63 -3.39
C VAL A 215 12.10 11.88 -3.22
N GLU A 216 12.57 11.91 -2.00
CA GLU A 216 13.99 12.02 -1.69
C GLU A 216 14.66 10.65 -1.87
N VAL A 217 15.57 10.56 -2.84
CA VAL A 217 16.32 9.34 -3.18
C VAL A 217 17.80 9.58 -2.98
N CYS A 218 18.47 8.63 -2.31
CA CYS A 218 19.91 8.63 -2.18
C CYS A 218 20.58 8.08 -3.45
N LEU A 219 21.59 8.78 -3.97
CA LEU A 219 22.43 8.37 -5.09
C LEU A 219 23.86 8.18 -4.60
N ALA A 220 24.38 6.95 -4.67
CA ALA A 220 25.77 6.65 -4.28
C ALA A 220 26.78 7.15 -5.31
N THR A 221 26.36 7.19 -6.58
CA THR A 221 27.16 7.72 -7.70
C THR A 221 26.28 8.65 -8.55
N PRO A 222 26.87 9.59 -9.35
CA PRO A 222 26.08 10.38 -10.28
C PRO A 222 25.37 9.51 -11.30
N ILE A 223 24.10 9.86 -11.60
CA ILE A 223 23.29 9.15 -12.58
C ILE A 223 23.10 10.05 -13.81
N VAL A 224 23.70 9.65 -14.92
CA VAL A 224 23.59 10.32 -16.22
C VAL A 224 22.94 9.34 -17.20
N ASP A 225 21.80 9.73 -17.76
CA ASP A 225 21.10 8.94 -18.78
C ASP A 225 20.44 9.85 -19.81
N THR A 226 20.95 9.83 -21.03
CA THR A 226 20.45 10.63 -22.17
C THR A 226 19.36 9.90 -22.96
N ASP A 227 19.13 8.62 -22.68
CA ASP A 227 18.17 7.78 -23.41
C ASP A 227 16.75 7.85 -22.81
N VAL A 228 16.59 8.57 -21.69
CA VAL A 228 15.30 8.89 -21.09
C VAL A 228 14.90 10.35 -21.38
N SER A 229 13.61 10.64 -21.25
CA SER A 229 13.10 12.01 -21.43
C SER A 229 12.29 12.41 -20.16
N PRO A 230 12.66 13.54 -19.51
CA PRO A 230 13.87 14.34 -19.74
C PRO A 230 15.16 13.54 -19.52
N ALA A 231 16.25 13.95 -20.15
CA ALA A 231 17.55 13.38 -19.85
C ALA A 231 17.91 13.61 -18.39
N LEU A 232 18.54 12.61 -17.76
CA LEU A 232 19.00 12.71 -16.38
C LEU A 232 20.46 13.15 -16.31
N ASP A 233 20.74 14.06 -15.38
CA ASP A 233 22.08 14.46 -14.94
C ASP A 233 22.02 14.78 -13.45
N LEU A 234 22.01 13.73 -12.64
CA LEU A 234 21.79 13.80 -11.20
C LEU A 234 23.12 13.60 -10.48
N PRO A 235 23.59 14.55 -9.65
CA PRO A 235 24.79 14.37 -8.85
C PRO A 235 24.58 13.34 -7.74
N ALA A 236 25.66 12.78 -7.21
CA ALA A 236 25.63 11.91 -6.04
C ALA A 236 25.07 12.65 -4.81
N GLY A 237 24.53 11.93 -3.85
CA GLY A 237 23.90 12.45 -2.63
C GLY A 237 22.38 12.33 -2.68
N ASN A 238 21.71 13.00 -1.76
CA ASN A 238 20.25 13.01 -1.72
C ASN A 238 19.68 13.95 -2.78
N GLN A 239 18.77 13.41 -3.59
CA GLN A 239 18.09 14.13 -4.67
C GLN A 239 16.58 14.05 -4.47
N GLU A 240 15.90 15.20 -4.55
CA GLU A 240 14.43 15.24 -4.52
C GLU A 240 13.90 15.10 -5.95
N LEU A 241 13.37 13.93 -6.27
CA LEU A 241 12.84 13.61 -7.60
C LEU A 241 11.33 13.83 -7.65
N SER A 242 10.88 14.63 -8.62
CA SER A 242 9.45 14.91 -8.82
C SER A 242 9.10 14.94 -10.30
N GLY A 243 7.81 14.88 -10.62
CA GLY A 243 7.30 15.06 -11.97
C GLY A 243 7.98 14.18 -13.01
N ALA A 244 8.39 14.81 -14.10
CA ALA A 244 9.00 14.13 -15.26
C ALA A 244 10.38 13.54 -14.95
N GLU A 245 11.13 14.16 -14.03
CA GLU A 245 12.45 13.66 -13.60
C GLU A 245 12.33 12.35 -12.82
N ALA A 246 11.33 12.24 -11.89
CA ALA A 246 11.03 10.99 -11.22
C ALA A 246 10.62 9.89 -12.20
N ALA A 247 9.79 10.21 -13.20
CA ALA A 247 9.41 9.27 -14.24
C ALA A 247 10.60 8.83 -15.10
N ALA A 248 11.50 9.75 -15.43
CA ALA A 248 12.75 9.46 -16.16
C ALA A 248 13.65 8.53 -15.33
N PHE A 249 13.82 8.82 -14.03
CA PHE A 249 14.59 8.00 -13.09
C PHE A 249 14.07 6.56 -13.00
N LEU A 250 12.75 6.38 -12.88
CA LEU A 250 12.11 5.06 -12.83
C LEU A 250 12.23 4.27 -14.15
N ARG A 251 12.50 4.95 -15.27
CA ARG A 251 12.68 4.36 -16.61
C ARG A 251 14.14 4.16 -16.98
N SER A 252 15.07 4.84 -16.28
CA SER A 252 16.50 4.76 -16.57
C SER A 252 16.99 3.31 -16.47
N ARG A 253 17.72 2.91 -17.51
CA ARG A 253 18.43 1.62 -17.60
C ARG A 253 19.92 1.85 -17.79
N HIS A 254 20.29 2.75 -18.70
CA HIS A 254 21.69 3.03 -19.03
C HIS A 254 22.40 3.88 -17.98
N GLY A 255 21.64 4.60 -17.15
CA GLY A 255 22.18 5.39 -16.05
C GLY A 255 22.36 4.64 -14.74
N VAL A 256 21.87 3.39 -14.60
CA VAL A 256 21.83 2.66 -13.32
C VAL A 256 22.35 1.24 -13.45
N GLY A 257 22.99 0.73 -12.40
CA GLY A 257 23.48 -0.63 -12.27
C GLY A 257 24.28 -1.09 -13.50
N ASP A 258 24.06 -2.34 -13.86
CA ASP A 258 24.70 -3.02 -15.01
C ASP A 258 24.04 -2.72 -16.37
N ARG A 259 23.17 -1.71 -16.43
CA ARG A 259 22.39 -1.31 -17.63
C ARG A 259 21.34 -2.33 -18.07
N SER A 260 21.05 -3.33 -17.24
CA SER A 260 20.04 -4.34 -17.50
C SER A 260 18.65 -3.90 -17.03
N ASP A 261 17.63 -4.69 -17.38
CA ASP A 261 16.28 -4.54 -16.82
C ASP A 261 16.26 -4.82 -15.31
N LEU A 262 17.08 -5.76 -14.84
CA LEU A 262 17.22 -6.07 -13.42
C LEU A 262 17.84 -4.92 -12.63
N GLY A 263 18.79 -4.18 -13.23
CA GLY A 263 19.31 -2.92 -12.68
C GLY A 263 18.20 -1.87 -12.56
N ARG A 264 17.34 -1.72 -13.57
CA ARG A 264 16.18 -0.82 -13.51
C ARG A 264 15.22 -1.21 -12.39
N ILE A 265 14.89 -2.48 -12.24
CA ILE A 265 14.02 -2.97 -11.15
C ILE A 265 14.61 -2.63 -9.79
N SER A 266 15.91 -2.86 -9.59
CA SER A 266 16.60 -2.50 -8.36
C SER A 266 16.52 -0.98 -8.07
N ASN A 267 16.67 -0.15 -9.11
CA ASN A 267 16.50 1.30 -9.02
C ASN A 267 15.05 1.69 -8.63
N GLN A 268 14.06 1.04 -9.22
CA GLN A 268 12.64 1.21 -8.86
C GLN A 268 12.38 0.81 -7.40
N GLN A 269 12.98 -0.27 -6.92
CA GLN A 269 12.86 -0.69 -5.52
C GLN A 269 13.46 0.34 -4.55
N THR A 270 14.60 0.95 -4.90
CA THR A 270 15.20 2.04 -4.13
C THR A 270 14.26 3.24 -4.03
N PHE A 271 13.67 3.66 -5.15
CA PHE A 271 12.68 4.74 -5.20
C PHE A 271 11.43 4.40 -4.39
N MET A 272 10.88 3.20 -4.57
CA MET A 272 9.66 2.77 -3.86
C MET A 272 9.88 2.64 -2.35
N SER A 273 11.05 2.17 -1.92
CA SER A 273 11.43 2.16 -0.50
C SER A 273 11.51 3.57 0.09
N ALA A 274 12.12 4.51 -0.65
CA ALA A 274 12.18 5.92 -0.26
C ALA A 274 10.79 6.55 -0.17
N LEU A 275 9.94 6.29 -1.16
CA LEU A 275 8.53 6.72 -1.17
C LEU A 275 7.74 6.16 0.02
N ALA A 276 7.91 4.88 0.34
CA ALA A 276 7.26 4.25 1.49
C ALA A 276 7.69 4.91 2.81
N ARG A 277 9.00 5.11 3.02
CA ARG A 277 9.54 5.82 4.19
C ARG A 277 8.97 7.23 4.29
N GLN A 278 8.99 8.00 3.21
CA GLN A 278 8.48 9.37 3.18
C GLN A 278 6.97 9.42 3.45
N THR A 279 6.21 8.50 2.87
CA THR A 279 4.75 8.44 3.06
C THR A 279 4.39 8.17 4.52
N VAL A 280 5.12 7.26 5.17
CA VAL A 280 4.91 6.93 6.59
C VAL A 280 5.44 8.02 7.52
N SER A 281 6.69 8.50 7.32
CA SER A 281 7.34 9.46 8.20
C SER A 281 6.75 10.88 8.10
N ALA A 282 6.39 11.34 6.91
CA ALA A 282 5.83 12.68 6.69
C ALA A 282 4.35 12.82 7.08
N GLY A 283 3.76 11.78 7.65
CA GLY A 283 2.34 11.79 8.02
C GLY A 283 1.41 11.97 6.82
N THR A 284 1.83 11.56 5.62
CA THR A 284 1.02 11.70 4.40
C THR A 284 -0.30 10.95 4.53
N LEU A 285 -0.26 9.74 5.08
CA LEU A 285 -1.46 8.92 5.30
C LEU A 285 -2.39 9.46 6.41
N THR A 286 -1.86 10.26 7.34
CA THR A 286 -2.65 10.89 8.41
C THR A 286 -3.22 12.25 8.00
N ASN A 287 -2.82 12.79 6.84
CA ASN A 287 -3.33 14.07 6.33
C ASN A 287 -4.43 13.83 5.29
N PRO A 288 -5.72 14.07 5.63
CA PRO A 288 -6.83 13.78 4.72
C PRO A 288 -6.74 14.51 3.37
N ALA A 289 -6.20 15.73 3.35
CA ALA A 289 -6.08 16.50 2.11
C ALA A 289 -5.01 15.92 1.17
N ARG A 290 -3.92 15.36 1.70
CA ARG A 290 -2.89 14.66 0.90
C ARG A 290 -3.43 13.34 0.36
N VAL A 291 -4.09 12.56 1.21
CA VAL A 291 -4.74 11.29 0.80
C VAL A 291 -5.77 11.53 -0.30
N LEU A 292 -6.62 12.55 -0.15
CA LEU A 292 -7.62 12.90 -1.17
C LEU A 292 -6.95 13.27 -2.50
N ARG A 293 -5.91 14.11 -2.47
CA ARG A 293 -5.16 14.49 -3.69
C ARG A 293 -4.56 13.29 -4.40
N LEU A 294 -3.99 12.33 -3.65
CA LEU A 294 -3.46 11.09 -4.21
C LEU A 294 -4.57 10.25 -4.84
N ALA A 295 -5.72 10.13 -4.15
CA ALA A 295 -6.87 9.39 -4.66
C ALA A 295 -7.46 10.01 -5.94
N GLU A 296 -7.60 11.34 -6.00
CA GLU A 296 -8.03 12.07 -7.20
C GLU A 296 -7.05 11.88 -8.36
N THR A 297 -5.75 11.97 -8.09
CA THR A 297 -4.71 11.76 -9.09
C THR A 297 -4.73 10.34 -9.62
N ALA A 298 -4.86 9.34 -8.74
CA ALA A 298 -4.98 7.94 -9.14
C ALA A 298 -6.24 7.71 -9.99
N ALA A 299 -7.40 8.20 -9.55
CA ALA A 299 -8.66 8.06 -10.27
C ALA A 299 -8.60 8.66 -11.69
N LYS A 300 -7.93 9.80 -11.85
CA LYS A 300 -7.81 10.50 -13.12
C LYS A 300 -6.79 9.84 -14.06
N HIS A 301 -5.67 9.37 -13.53
CA HIS A 301 -4.52 8.95 -14.34
C HIS A 301 -4.32 7.44 -14.42
N MET A 302 -5.01 6.66 -13.58
CA MET A 302 -4.98 5.21 -13.63
C MET A 302 -6.24 4.61 -14.25
N THR A 303 -6.10 3.47 -14.91
CA THR A 303 -7.22 2.60 -15.26
C THR A 303 -7.29 1.52 -14.19
N LEU A 304 -8.40 1.45 -13.46
CA LEU A 304 -8.58 0.53 -12.33
C LEU A 304 -9.49 -0.63 -12.72
N SER A 305 -9.31 -1.79 -12.08
CA SER A 305 -10.31 -2.87 -12.16
C SER A 305 -11.61 -2.43 -11.49
N ASP A 306 -12.72 -3.03 -11.92
CA ASP A 306 -14.05 -2.82 -11.32
C ASP A 306 -14.06 -3.05 -9.80
N THR A 307 -13.33 -4.04 -9.33
CA THR A 307 -13.13 -4.36 -7.90
C THR A 307 -12.33 -3.29 -7.16
N LEU A 308 -11.31 -2.69 -7.81
CA LEU A 308 -10.45 -1.67 -7.20
C LEU A 308 -11.05 -0.26 -7.30
N ALA A 309 -11.92 -0.02 -8.27
CA ALA A 309 -12.57 1.29 -8.46
C ALA A 309 -13.62 1.61 -7.37
N ASP A 310 -14.01 0.63 -6.54
CA ASP A 310 -14.89 0.88 -5.40
C ASP A 310 -14.19 1.70 -4.31
N PRO A 311 -14.71 2.89 -3.96
CA PRO A 311 -14.09 3.77 -2.96
C PRO A 311 -13.92 3.13 -1.58
N THR A 312 -14.82 2.21 -1.22
CA THR A 312 -14.77 1.49 0.07
C THR A 312 -13.58 0.54 0.08
N THR A 313 -13.35 -0.17 -1.02
CA THR A 313 -12.20 -1.06 -1.20
C THR A 313 -10.89 -0.28 -1.15
N LEU A 314 -10.79 0.87 -1.84
CA LEU A 314 -9.61 1.75 -1.78
C LEU A 314 -9.33 2.24 -0.35
N ALA A 315 -10.36 2.65 0.39
CA ALA A 315 -10.22 3.08 1.78
C ALA A 315 -9.72 1.94 2.69
N ARG A 316 -10.26 0.74 2.53
CA ARG A 316 -9.83 -0.44 3.29
C ARG A 316 -8.39 -0.83 2.98
N MET A 317 -7.97 -0.77 1.71
CA MET A 317 -6.58 -1.00 1.31
C MET A 317 -5.63 0.04 1.90
N ALA A 318 -6.00 1.31 1.90
CA ALA A 318 -5.19 2.37 2.51
C ALA A 318 -4.98 2.12 4.01
N LEU A 319 -6.01 1.65 4.72
CA LEU A 319 -5.92 1.27 6.13
C LEU A 319 -5.07 0.00 6.32
N ALA A 320 -5.18 -0.99 5.43
CA ALA A 320 -4.34 -2.19 5.46
C ALA A 320 -2.85 -1.83 5.33
N VAL A 321 -2.48 -0.97 4.37
CA VAL A 321 -1.10 -0.48 4.19
C VAL A 321 -0.62 0.30 5.42
N GLN A 322 -1.49 1.11 6.03
CA GLN A 322 -1.13 1.90 7.22
C GLN A 322 -0.75 1.04 8.43
N ASN A 323 -1.32 -0.17 8.53
CA ASN A 323 -1.05 -1.10 9.62
C ASN A 323 0.30 -1.81 9.48
N VAL A 324 0.87 -1.85 8.26
CA VAL A 324 2.16 -2.52 8.01
C VAL A 324 3.31 -1.58 8.37
N GLY A 325 4.18 -2.00 9.28
CA GLY A 325 5.40 -1.26 9.61
C GLY A 325 6.45 -1.33 8.49
N LEU A 326 7.31 -0.31 8.39
CA LEU A 326 8.34 -0.24 7.33
C LEU A 326 9.28 -1.47 7.30
N SER A 327 9.59 -2.05 8.45
CA SER A 327 10.41 -3.27 8.55
C SER A 327 9.72 -4.52 8.01
N GLN A 328 8.40 -4.48 7.91
CA GLN A 328 7.55 -5.56 7.40
C GLN A 328 7.12 -5.33 5.94
N MET A 329 7.57 -4.23 5.33
CA MET A 329 7.39 -3.96 3.90
C MET A 329 8.66 -4.35 3.16
N VAL A 330 8.55 -5.31 2.24
CA VAL A 330 9.68 -5.84 1.47
C VAL A 330 9.41 -5.63 -0.02
N PHE A 331 10.40 -5.09 -0.71
CA PHE A 331 10.43 -5.00 -2.17
C PHE A 331 11.35 -6.12 -2.67
N VAL A 332 10.81 -7.03 -3.48
CA VAL A 332 11.54 -8.21 -3.95
C VAL A 332 11.37 -8.35 -5.47
N GLN A 333 12.45 -8.71 -6.16
CA GLN A 333 12.39 -9.12 -7.55
C GLN A 333 11.94 -10.57 -7.63
N TYR A 334 11.00 -10.86 -8.55
CA TYR A 334 10.62 -12.26 -8.81
C TYR A 334 11.86 -13.05 -9.22
N PRO A 335 12.07 -14.25 -8.64
CA PRO A 335 13.32 -14.99 -8.86
C PRO A 335 13.48 -15.45 -10.31
N VAL A 336 14.57 -15.02 -10.93
CA VAL A 336 14.88 -15.32 -12.33
C VAL A 336 16.35 -15.70 -12.50
N ALA A 337 16.63 -16.35 -13.62
CA ALA A 337 17.96 -16.64 -14.12
C ALA A 337 18.08 -16.13 -15.56
N ASP A 338 19.30 -15.92 -16.04
CA ASP A 338 19.54 -15.55 -17.44
C ASP A 338 19.06 -16.69 -18.36
N ASP A 339 18.42 -16.34 -19.48
CA ASP A 339 18.01 -17.31 -20.48
C ASP A 339 19.25 -17.77 -21.26
N PRO A 340 19.62 -19.08 -21.23
CA PRO A 340 20.77 -19.58 -21.96
C PRO A 340 20.61 -19.50 -23.48
N ALA A 341 19.39 -19.32 -23.99
CA ALA A 341 19.09 -19.19 -25.40
C ALA A 341 19.15 -17.72 -25.89
N ASP A 342 18.89 -16.75 -25.00
CA ASP A 342 18.89 -15.33 -25.34
C ASP A 342 19.29 -14.50 -24.11
N THR A 343 20.52 -14.02 -24.08
CA THR A 343 21.09 -13.25 -22.96
C THR A 343 20.39 -11.91 -22.69
N ASN A 344 19.47 -11.46 -23.55
CA ASN A 344 18.62 -10.30 -23.30
C ASN A 344 17.33 -10.65 -22.59
N ARG A 345 17.13 -11.92 -22.23
CA ARG A 345 15.92 -12.44 -21.59
C ARG A 345 16.26 -13.15 -20.30
N VAL A 346 15.24 -13.34 -19.50
CA VAL A 346 15.32 -14.10 -18.25
C VAL A 346 14.22 -15.15 -18.20
N ILE A 347 14.53 -16.25 -17.53
CA ILE A 347 13.59 -17.35 -17.25
C ILE A 347 13.38 -17.48 -15.74
N VAL A 348 12.35 -18.20 -15.33
CA VAL A 348 12.05 -18.44 -13.92
C VAL A 348 13.16 -19.27 -13.26
N SER A 349 13.64 -18.82 -12.11
CA SER A 349 14.45 -19.64 -11.19
C SER A 349 13.50 -20.51 -10.35
N GLU A 350 13.19 -21.71 -10.82
CA GLU A 350 12.07 -22.55 -10.36
C GLU A 350 12.05 -22.74 -8.83
N ASP A 351 13.18 -23.16 -8.24
CA ASP A 351 13.25 -23.45 -6.80
C ASP A 351 13.03 -22.18 -5.95
N ALA A 352 13.67 -21.08 -6.30
CA ALA A 352 13.55 -19.82 -5.59
C ALA A 352 12.14 -19.19 -5.79
N ALA A 353 11.57 -19.31 -6.99
CA ALA A 353 10.22 -18.86 -7.29
C ALA A 353 9.17 -19.69 -6.52
N ALA A 354 9.35 -21.01 -6.44
CA ALA A 354 8.47 -21.89 -5.67
C ALA A 354 8.48 -21.50 -4.17
N GLN A 355 9.65 -21.18 -3.60
CA GLN A 355 9.78 -20.74 -2.22
C GLN A 355 9.08 -19.39 -1.99
N LEU A 356 9.32 -18.38 -2.85
CA LEU A 356 8.63 -17.09 -2.76
C LEU A 356 7.12 -17.25 -2.85
N ASN A 357 6.64 -18.01 -3.85
CA ASN A 357 5.21 -18.26 -4.03
C ASN A 357 4.58 -18.98 -2.83
N ALA A 358 5.30 -19.91 -2.18
CA ALA A 358 4.83 -20.59 -0.97
C ALA A 358 4.69 -19.64 0.21
N VAL A 359 5.67 -18.75 0.44
CA VAL A 359 5.65 -17.73 1.50
C VAL A 359 4.46 -16.78 1.30
N LEU A 360 4.25 -16.28 0.08
CA LEU A 360 3.14 -15.40 -0.24
C LEU A 360 1.78 -16.10 0.00
N LYS A 361 1.61 -17.34 -0.49
CA LYS A 361 0.38 -18.12 -0.26
C LYS A 361 0.10 -18.43 1.20
N ALA A 362 1.15 -18.57 2.00
CA ALA A 362 1.03 -18.79 3.44
C ALA A 362 0.75 -17.49 4.22
N ASN A 363 0.75 -16.32 3.55
CA ASN A 363 0.67 -15.00 4.19
C ASN A 363 1.79 -14.75 5.21
N GLU A 364 2.96 -15.37 5.00
CA GLU A 364 4.12 -15.22 5.85
C GLU A 364 5.00 -14.04 5.41
N PRO A 365 5.77 -13.41 6.34
CA PRO A 365 6.71 -12.36 5.97
C PRO A 365 7.80 -12.88 5.01
N VAL A 366 8.08 -12.12 3.96
CA VAL A 366 9.21 -12.38 3.09
C VAL A 366 10.50 -12.00 3.82
N VAL A 367 11.37 -12.96 4.07
CA VAL A 367 12.69 -12.75 4.68
C VAL A 367 13.76 -12.84 3.59
N LEU A 368 14.56 -11.78 3.47
CA LEU A 368 15.63 -11.69 2.48
C LEU A 368 16.98 -12.11 3.10
N GLY A 369 17.88 -12.64 2.29
CA GLY A 369 19.26 -12.88 2.67
C GLY A 369 20.04 -11.58 2.96
N GLU A 370 21.20 -11.67 3.60
CA GLU A 370 22.00 -10.50 4.01
C GLU A 370 22.52 -9.70 2.79
N ASP A 371 22.83 -10.36 1.67
CA ASP A 371 23.38 -9.79 0.44
C ASP A 371 22.32 -9.67 -0.69
N SER A 372 21.06 -9.54 -0.32
CA SER A 372 19.93 -9.54 -1.24
C SER A 372 19.76 -8.26 -2.07
N LEU A 373 20.58 -7.22 -1.89
CA LEU A 373 20.42 -5.97 -2.62
C LEU A 373 20.54 -6.17 -4.14
N GLY A 374 19.64 -5.51 -4.87
CA GLY A 374 19.65 -5.57 -6.32
C GLY A 374 20.84 -4.87 -6.96
N ARG A 375 21.03 -5.09 -8.27
CA ARG A 375 22.23 -4.70 -9.06
C ARG A 375 22.56 -3.21 -9.03
N SER A 376 21.57 -2.33 -8.83
CA SER A 376 21.79 -0.88 -8.78
C SER A 376 21.64 -0.28 -7.38
N ALA A 377 21.66 -1.07 -6.31
CA ALA A 377 21.47 -0.61 -4.95
C ALA A 377 22.68 -0.93 -4.05
N VAL A 378 23.00 -0.01 -3.14
CA VAL A 378 23.94 -0.20 -2.04
C VAL A 378 23.31 0.31 -0.75
N LYS A 379 23.73 -0.23 0.40
CA LYS A 379 23.31 0.34 1.69
C LYS A 379 23.89 1.75 1.82
N ASP A 380 23.10 2.69 2.34
CA ASP A 380 23.61 4.03 2.62
C ASP A 380 24.61 3.98 3.78
N PRO A 381 25.88 4.33 3.56
CA PRO A 381 26.91 4.30 4.62
C PRO A 381 26.66 5.34 5.71
N ASN A 382 25.84 6.37 5.42
CA ASN A 382 25.53 7.46 6.33
C ASN A 382 24.17 7.28 7.03
N ALA A 383 23.43 6.23 6.72
CA ALA A 383 22.18 5.94 7.41
C ALA A 383 22.47 5.63 8.87
N SER A 384 22.23 6.57 9.76
CA SER A 384 22.19 6.30 11.19
C SER A 384 21.15 5.19 11.43
N ALA A 385 21.55 4.12 12.10
CA ALA A 385 20.63 3.07 12.49
C ALA A 385 19.48 3.72 13.24
N SER A 386 18.28 3.71 12.63
CA SER A 386 17.06 4.18 13.32
C SER A 386 16.95 3.41 14.63
N PRO A 387 16.70 4.08 15.77
CA PRO A 387 16.58 3.40 17.04
C PRO A 387 15.40 2.41 16.91
N SER A 388 15.73 1.12 16.94
CA SER A 388 14.73 0.08 17.14
C SER A 388 14.07 0.40 18.47
N THR A 389 12.77 0.65 18.50
CA THR A 389 11.97 0.72 19.70
C THR A 389 11.90 -0.68 20.31
N GLY A 390 13.05 -1.10 20.88
CA GLY A 390 13.12 -2.20 21.80
C GLY A 390 12.61 -1.70 23.13
N THR A 391 11.50 -2.25 23.59
CA THR A 391 11.01 -2.13 24.96
C THR A 391 12.07 -2.76 25.87
N GLY A 392 13.10 -1.98 26.22
CA GLY A 392 14.13 -2.34 27.20
C GLY A 392 13.76 -1.75 28.53
N SER A 393 13.37 -2.60 29.47
CA SER A 393 13.31 -2.27 30.90
C SER A 393 14.65 -1.66 31.34
N GLY A 394 14.63 -0.37 31.64
CA GLY A 394 15.76 0.33 32.19
C GLY A 394 16.06 -0.15 33.61
N SER A 395 17.27 -0.71 33.80
CA SER A 395 17.95 -0.73 35.11
C SER A 395 19.11 0.25 35.01
N GLY A 396 18.99 1.36 35.69
CA GLY A 396 20.05 2.34 35.83
C GLY A 396 21.22 1.73 36.61
N SER A 397 22.45 1.98 36.13
CA SER A 397 23.66 1.79 36.89
C SER A 397 24.46 3.08 36.87
N GLY A 398 24.46 3.74 38.02
CA GLY A 398 25.35 4.86 38.32
C GLY A 398 26.76 4.34 38.55
N SER A 399 27.72 5.04 37.98
CA SER A 399 29.16 4.87 38.24
C SER A 399 29.52 5.36 39.65
N GLY A 400 30.12 4.49 40.43
CA GLY A 400 30.78 4.84 41.68
C GLY A 400 31.98 3.93 41.91
N SER A 401 33.17 4.50 41.83
CA SER A 401 34.45 3.88 42.18
C SER A 401 34.55 3.66 43.67
N GLY A 402 35.13 2.52 44.10
CA GLY A 402 35.54 2.33 45.51
C GLY A 402 35.84 0.88 45.91
N SER A 403 37.07 0.47 45.81
CA SER A 403 37.95 -0.29 46.71
C SER A 403 37.41 -1.42 47.61
N SER A 404 37.96 -2.61 47.36
CA SER A 404 38.49 -3.67 48.27
C SER A 404 37.71 -4.12 49.52
N GLY A 405 37.51 -5.44 49.62
CA GLY A 405 37.18 -6.13 50.89
C GLY A 405 36.69 -7.57 50.73
N SER A 406 37.60 -8.49 51.03
CA SER A 406 37.46 -9.94 51.12
C SER A 406 36.39 -10.42 52.11
N GLY A 407 35.76 -11.54 51.86
CA GLY A 407 35.08 -12.36 52.86
C GLY A 407 34.03 -13.33 52.33
N SER A 408 34.35 -14.57 52.08
CA SER A 408 33.43 -15.73 52.11
C SER A 408 33.37 -16.27 53.55
N PRO A 409 32.52 -17.24 54.00
CA PRO A 409 31.64 -18.14 53.23
C PRO A 409 30.29 -18.54 53.94
N SER A 410 29.55 -19.42 53.26
CA SER A 410 28.73 -20.51 53.80
C SER A 410 27.29 -20.27 54.27
N GLY A 411 26.39 -21.12 53.74
CA GLY A 411 25.14 -21.50 54.40
C GLY A 411 23.96 -21.82 53.49
N ALA A 412 23.84 -23.06 53.03
CA ALA A 412 22.57 -23.70 52.68
C ALA A 412 22.12 -24.54 53.92
N PRO A 413 20.96 -25.26 53.98
CA PRO A 413 19.68 -25.23 53.23
C PRO A 413 18.45 -25.26 54.15
N SER A 414 17.23 -25.22 53.68
CA SER A 414 16.15 -26.17 54.08
C SER A 414 14.81 -25.90 53.45
N SER A 415 14.32 -26.90 52.86
CA SER A 415 13.01 -27.53 52.69
C SER A 415 11.83 -27.08 53.60
N GLY A 416 10.64 -26.97 52.98
CA GLY A 416 9.37 -26.87 53.68
C GLY A 416 8.20 -27.15 52.79
N SER A 417 7.73 -28.40 52.83
CA SER A 417 6.45 -28.87 52.22
C SER A 417 5.27 -28.39 53.03
N GLY A 418 4.11 -28.19 52.40
CA GLY A 418 2.86 -27.96 53.10
C GLY A 418 1.67 -28.03 52.16
N SER A 419 0.91 -29.13 52.32
CA SER A 419 -0.29 -29.50 51.56
C SER A 419 -1.56 -28.85 52.08
N SER A 420 -2.53 -28.83 51.17
CA SER A 420 -3.96 -29.21 51.33
C SER A 420 -5.04 -28.16 51.66
N SER A 421 -6.05 -28.35 50.88
CA SER A 421 -7.53 -28.36 51.09
C SER A 421 -8.30 -27.12 50.59
N GLY A 422 -9.07 -27.21 49.53
CA GLY A 422 -10.47 -27.63 49.58
C GLY A 422 -11.44 -26.45 49.72
N GLY A 423 -12.18 -26.11 48.63
CA GLY A 423 -13.26 -25.15 48.68
C GLY A 423 -13.97 -25.00 47.33
N THR A 424 -15.05 -25.76 47.19
CA THR A 424 -16.05 -25.66 46.11
C THR A 424 -16.89 -24.40 46.24
N SER A 425 -17.14 -23.65 45.15
CA SER A 425 -18.47 -23.10 44.80
C SER A 425 -18.53 -22.39 43.47
N SER A 426 -19.45 -22.87 42.65
CA SER A 426 -20.44 -22.18 41.78
C SER A 426 -20.02 -21.17 40.76
N GLY A 427 -20.04 -21.56 39.51
CA GLY A 427 -20.67 -21.10 38.31
C GLY A 427 -20.82 -19.59 38.00
N SER A 428 -20.10 -19.17 36.99
CA SER A 428 -20.54 -18.15 36.06
C SER A 428 -19.91 -18.45 34.71
N ALA A 429 -20.75 -18.58 33.70
CA ALA A 429 -20.35 -18.84 32.31
C ALA A 429 -19.62 -17.63 31.75
N SER A 430 -18.32 -17.78 31.52
CA SER A 430 -17.52 -16.85 30.74
C SER A 430 -17.46 -17.35 29.30
N ALA A 431 -17.67 -16.44 28.35
CA ALA A 431 -17.49 -16.65 26.92
C ALA A 431 -16.10 -17.24 26.59
N PRO A 432 -15.95 -18.02 25.53
CA PRO A 432 -14.67 -18.63 25.19
C PRO A 432 -13.65 -17.54 24.87
N ALA A 433 -12.62 -17.44 25.66
CA ALA A 433 -11.41 -16.69 25.35
C ALA A 433 -10.82 -17.27 24.06
N GLY A 434 -10.53 -16.39 23.10
CA GLY A 434 -9.86 -16.75 21.86
C GLY A 434 -8.58 -17.52 22.17
N THR A 435 -8.39 -18.61 21.48
CA THR A 435 -7.20 -19.45 21.51
C THR A 435 -5.98 -18.56 21.23
N PRO A 436 -4.93 -18.54 22.06
CA PRO A 436 -3.72 -17.82 21.75
C PRO A 436 -3.16 -18.41 20.45
N SER A 437 -3.02 -17.56 19.42
CA SER A 437 -2.34 -17.92 18.19
C SER A 437 -0.96 -18.45 18.53
N ALA A 438 -0.63 -19.63 18.02
CA ALA A 438 0.71 -20.21 18.15
C ALA A 438 1.75 -19.18 17.66
N PRO A 439 2.95 -19.13 18.27
CA PRO A 439 4.03 -18.27 17.77
C PRO A 439 4.29 -18.64 16.31
N ARG A 440 4.20 -17.64 15.41
CA ARG A 440 4.48 -17.85 13.99
C ARG A 440 5.94 -18.26 13.85
N THR A 441 6.16 -19.39 13.21
CA THR A 441 7.50 -19.81 12.76
C THR A 441 7.96 -18.73 11.78
N SER A 442 9.07 -18.06 12.06
CA SER A 442 9.72 -17.16 11.10
C SER A 442 10.04 -17.97 9.85
N SER A 443 9.55 -17.53 8.68
CA SER A 443 9.90 -18.16 7.42
C SER A 443 11.41 -18.16 7.24
N ALA A 444 11.95 -19.22 6.65
CA ALA A 444 13.36 -19.27 6.31
C ALA A 444 13.70 -18.16 5.31
N PRO A 445 14.93 -17.57 5.38
CA PRO A 445 15.34 -16.61 4.37
C PRO A 445 15.25 -17.20 2.96
N LEU A 446 14.84 -16.36 2.01
CA LEU A 446 14.91 -16.72 0.60
C LEU A 446 16.37 -16.93 0.17
N PRO A 447 16.62 -17.72 -0.89
CA PRO A 447 17.98 -17.92 -1.41
C PRO A 447 18.67 -16.61 -1.78
N ASP A 448 20.01 -16.57 -1.67
CA ASP A 448 20.82 -15.37 -1.90
C ASP A 448 20.72 -14.80 -3.33
N ASN A 449 20.24 -15.60 -4.29
CA ASN A 449 19.97 -15.15 -5.66
C ASN A 449 18.66 -14.37 -5.80
N VAL A 450 17.89 -14.21 -4.73
CA VAL A 450 16.66 -13.40 -4.72
C VAL A 450 17.00 -11.98 -4.28
N SER A 451 16.91 -11.05 -5.23
CA SER A 451 17.19 -9.63 -4.98
C SER A 451 16.01 -8.91 -4.37
N GLY A 452 16.27 -8.06 -3.39
CA GLY A 452 15.24 -7.24 -2.75
C GLY A 452 15.78 -6.38 -1.60
N GLN A 453 14.89 -5.61 -0.99
CA GLN A 453 15.22 -4.76 0.16
C GLN A 453 13.98 -4.49 1.03
N SER A 454 14.18 -4.29 2.31
CA SER A 454 13.14 -3.81 3.21
C SER A 454 12.95 -2.30 3.06
N ALA A 455 11.72 -1.81 3.22
CA ALA A 455 11.45 -0.36 3.26
C ALA A 455 12.18 0.34 4.42
N ALA A 456 12.49 -0.36 5.50
CA ALA A 456 13.26 0.20 6.62
C ALA A 456 14.75 0.40 6.30
N THR A 457 15.29 -0.34 5.32
CA THR A 457 16.68 -0.22 4.92
C THR A 457 16.87 0.98 4.01
N VAL A 458 17.71 1.94 4.41
CA VAL A 458 18.07 3.06 3.54
C VAL A 458 19.12 2.58 2.54
N THR A 459 18.76 2.67 1.26
CA THR A 459 19.62 2.27 0.14
C THR A 459 19.83 3.45 -0.79
N CYS A 460 20.98 3.49 -1.44
CA CYS A 460 21.32 4.46 -2.46
C CYS A 460 21.38 3.77 -3.83
N ALA A 461 20.84 4.42 -4.85
CA ALA A 461 21.02 3.98 -6.22
C ALA A 461 22.45 4.23 -6.67
N LYS A 462 23.00 3.32 -7.47
CA LYS A 462 24.33 3.43 -8.04
C LYS A 462 24.33 3.10 -9.53
N ARG A 463 25.37 3.58 -10.21
CA ARG A 463 25.80 3.14 -11.55
C ARG A 463 27.09 2.33 -11.36
N ASP A 464 27.22 1.20 -12.05
CA ASP A 464 28.45 0.39 -12.09
C ASP A 464 29.52 1.03 -12.96
#